data_4a4bd23376065a84d4d119c842fd742c
#
_entry.id   4a4bd23376065a84d4d119c842fd742c
#
_cell.length_a   1.000
_cell.length_b   1.000
_cell.length_c   1.000
_cell.angle_alpha   90.00
_cell.angle_beta   90.00
_cell.angle_gamma   90.00
#
_symmetry.space_group_name_H-M   'P 1'
#
loop_
_entity.id
_entity.type
_entity.pdbx_description
1 polymer ?
#
loop_
_entity_poly.entity_id
_entity_poly.type
_entity_poly.pdbx_seq_one_letter_code
_entity_poly.pdbx_strand_id
1 'polypeptide(L)'
;MKTIQRLGAVALLAGGIGLASATTVHVRLTGAQEVPPVKTAATGEAVISVMPDHKVSGAVVTHGIKAFMAHIHEAAAGANGPVIIVLRHSAAHTWRVPPGAKLTGAQYRAFLAGDLYLNVHSKRHPAGEIRGQIKP
;
A
#
# COMPACT_ATOMS: atom_id res chain seq x y z
N MET A 1 57.00 15.24 -42.93
CA MET A 1 55.64 14.70 -42.84
C MET A 1 55.29 14.48 -41.37
N LYS A 2 54.44 15.27 -40.76
CA LYS A 2 54.01 15.11 -39.38
C LYS A 2 52.71 14.35 -39.35
N THR A 3 52.73 13.13 -38.82
CA THR A 3 51.54 12.30 -38.66
C THR A 3 50.78 12.75 -37.41
N ILE A 4 49.58 13.25 -37.57
CA ILE A 4 48.69 13.62 -36.48
C ILE A 4 47.91 12.39 -36.10
N GLN A 5 48.23 11.79 -34.94
CA GLN A 5 47.42 10.77 -34.33
C GLN A 5 46.23 11.43 -33.62
N ARG A 6 45.04 11.15 -34.13
CA ARG A 6 43.80 11.54 -33.42
C ARG A 6 43.53 10.48 -32.34
N LEU A 7 43.69 10.86 -31.08
CA LEU A 7 43.14 10.10 -29.95
C LEU A 7 41.62 10.24 -29.99
N GLY A 8 40.94 9.16 -30.30
CA GLY A 8 39.49 9.05 -30.11
C GLY A 8 39.19 8.93 -28.62
N ALA A 9 38.54 9.91 -28.06
CA ALA A 9 38.01 9.81 -26.72
C ALA A 9 36.80 8.85 -26.72
N VAL A 10 36.95 7.67 -26.14
CA VAL A 10 35.85 6.76 -25.87
C VAL A 10 35.13 7.31 -24.64
N ALA A 11 34.00 7.95 -24.86
CA ALA A 11 33.11 8.32 -23.77
C ALA A 11 32.43 7.04 -23.24
N LEU A 12 32.86 6.57 -22.07
CA LEU A 12 32.13 5.56 -21.31
C LEU A 12 30.85 6.25 -20.81
N LEU A 13 29.72 5.95 -21.44
CA LEU A 13 28.44 6.19 -20.84
C LEU A 13 28.26 5.19 -19.69
N ALA A 14 28.54 5.62 -18.48
CA ALA A 14 28.12 4.89 -17.28
C ALA A 14 26.60 5.00 -17.21
N GLY A 15 25.90 4.08 -17.84
CA GLY A 15 24.49 3.88 -17.65
C GLY A 15 24.25 3.46 -16.20
N GLY A 16 23.87 4.41 -15.34
CA GLY A 16 23.43 4.11 -13.99
C GLY A 16 22.18 3.24 -14.07
N ILE A 17 22.32 1.95 -13.70
CA ILE A 17 21.15 1.08 -13.49
C ILE A 17 20.50 1.60 -12.21
N GLY A 18 19.48 2.44 -12.34
CA GLY A 18 18.64 2.87 -11.23
C GLY A 18 17.95 1.64 -10.64
N LEU A 19 18.27 1.29 -9.38
CA LEU A 19 17.53 0.26 -8.64
C LEU A 19 16.12 0.80 -8.42
N ALA A 20 15.12 0.11 -8.99
CA ALA A 20 13.72 0.40 -8.70
C ALA A 20 13.45 0.14 -7.21
N SER A 21 12.85 1.11 -6.52
CA SER A 21 12.53 1.06 -5.10
C SER A 21 11.04 0.86 -4.86
N ALA A 22 10.67 0.44 -3.65
CA ALA A 22 9.29 0.35 -3.23
C ALA A 22 8.63 1.74 -3.25
N THR A 23 7.36 1.78 -3.61
CA THR A 23 6.49 2.91 -3.33
C THR A 23 5.89 2.72 -1.94
N THR A 24 6.20 3.61 -1.03
CA THR A 24 5.72 3.56 0.37
C THR A 24 4.67 4.62 0.59
N VAL A 25 3.52 4.21 1.12
CA VAL A 25 2.37 5.08 1.37
C VAL A 25 2.03 5.05 2.86
N HIS A 26 1.88 6.24 3.45
CA HIS A 26 1.35 6.41 4.78
C HIS A 26 -0.16 6.62 4.71
N VAL A 27 -0.91 5.84 5.45
CA VAL A 27 -2.37 5.80 5.38
C VAL A 27 -2.96 6.08 6.76
N ARG A 28 -3.83 7.08 6.84
CA ARG A 28 -4.66 7.32 8.02
C ARG A 28 -6.03 6.69 7.82
N LEU A 29 -6.48 5.90 8.79
CA LEU A 29 -7.79 5.26 8.79
C LEU A 29 -8.72 5.98 9.77
N THR A 30 -9.93 6.28 9.30
CA THR A 30 -11.00 6.89 10.11
C THR A 30 -12.34 6.27 9.74
N GLY A 31 -13.32 6.41 10.62
CA GLY A 31 -14.70 5.99 10.33
C GLY A 31 -15.35 6.81 9.22
N ALA A 32 -14.95 8.08 9.08
CA ALA A 32 -15.48 8.97 8.05
C ALA A 32 -15.17 8.51 6.62
N GLN A 33 -14.11 7.74 6.41
CA GLN A 33 -13.74 7.18 5.10
C GLN A 33 -14.46 5.87 4.77
N GLU A 34 -15.13 5.23 5.72
CA GLU A 34 -15.99 4.08 5.43
C GLU A 34 -17.18 4.47 4.55
N VAL A 35 -17.71 3.50 3.80
CA VAL A 35 -18.86 3.71 2.89
C VAL A 35 -19.96 2.70 3.26
N PRO A 36 -21.06 3.15 3.85
CA PRO A 36 -21.32 4.51 4.34
C PRO A 36 -20.42 4.88 5.53
N PRO A 37 -20.24 6.18 5.83
CA PRO A 37 -19.42 6.63 6.94
C PRO A 37 -19.86 6.04 8.28
N VAL A 38 -18.91 5.71 9.13
CA VAL A 38 -19.11 5.19 10.49
C VAL A 38 -18.74 6.27 11.49
N LYS A 39 -19.65 6.55 12.41
CA LYS A 39 -19.40 7.48 13.51
C LYS A 39 -18.67 6.74 14.63
N THR A 40 -17.38 6.96 14.74
CA THR A 40 -16.51 6.32 15.73
C THR A 40 -15.34 7.23 16.08
N ALA A 41 -14.82 7.09 17.31
CA ALA A 41 -13.56 7.71 17.72
C ALA A 41 -12.35 6.84 17.36
N ALA A 42 -12.53 5.62 16.86
CA ALA A 42 -11.46 4.73 16.46
C ALA A 42 -10.65 5.32 15.30
N THR A 43 -9.35 5.09 15.32
CA THR A 43 -8.41 5.50 14.27
C THR A 43 -7.41 4.40 13.98
N GLY A 44 -6.73 4.51 12.85
CA GLY A 44 -5.61 3.66 12.50
C GLY A 44 -4.57 4.41 11.68
N GLU A 45 -3.37 3.90 11.71
CA GLU A 45 -2.26 4.40 10.92
C GLU A 45 -1.55 3.22 10.28
N ALA A 46 -1.33 3.29 8.98
CA ALA A 46 -0.67 2.23 8.24
C ALA A 46 0.49 2.77 7.43
N VAL A 47 1.46 1.89 7.21
CA VAL A 47 2.52 2.07 6.22
C VAL A 47 2.45 0.87 5.29
N ILE A 48 2.19 1.12 4.03
CA ILE A 48 2.09 0.09 2.98
C ILE A 48 3.16 0.36 1.93
N SER A 49 3.94 -0.65 1.61
CA SER A 49 4.97 -0.59 0.57
C SER A 49 4.67 -1.59 -0.52
N VAL A 50 4.73 -1.14 -1.77
CA VAL A 50 4.56 -1.97 -2.95
C VAL A 50 5.83 -1.89 -3.81
N MET A 51 6.42 -3.04 -4.08
CA MET A 51 7.62 -3.17 -4.90
C MET A 51 7.27 -3.18 -6.40
N PRO A 52 8.24 -2.88 -7.30
CA PRO A 52 8.02 -2.98 -8.74
C PRO A 52 7.64 -4.38 -9.24
N ASP A 53 8.01 -5.42 -8.51
CA ASP A 53 7.59 -6.80 -8.75
C ASP A 53 6.21 -7.14 -8.18
N HIS A 54 5.49 -6.12 -7.68
CA HIS A 54 4.15 -6.15 -7.11
C HIS A 54 4.05 -6.75 -5.70
N LYS A 55 5.14 -7.13 -5.07
CA LYS A 55 5.13 -7.60 -3.69
C LYS A 55 4.69 -6.48 -2.75
N VAL A 56 3.85 -6.85 -1.78
CA VAL A 56 3.28 -5.93 -0.79
C VAL A 56 3.79 -6.27 0.59
N SER A 57 4.13 -5.25 1.35
CA SER A 57 4.46 -5.35 2.77
C SER A 57 3.82 -4.20 3.54
N GLY A 58 3.78 -4.32 4.83
CA GLY A 58 3.31 -3.24 5.69
C GLY A 58 2.45 -3.71 6.84
N ALA A 59 1.98 -2.75 7.60
CA ALA A 59 1.18 -2.98 8.79
C ALA A 59 0.26 -1.79 9.08
N VAL A 60 -0.80 -2.06 9.82
CA VAL A 60 -1.67 -1.05 10.43
C VAL A 60 -1.62 -1.19 11.94
N VAL A 61 -1.52 -0.06 12.63
CA VAL A 61 -1.69 0.06 14.08
C VAL A 61 -3.01 0.76 14.35
N THR A 62 -3.82 0.19 15.22
CA THR A 62 -5.17 0.68 15.51
C THR A 62 -5.27 1.24 16.92
N HIS A 63 -6.17 2.20 17.09
CA HIS A 63 -6.45 2.87 18.37
C HIS A 63 -7.96 2.94 18.59
N GLY A 64 -8.41 2.58 19.81
CA GLY A 64 -9.81 2.71 20.20
C GLY A 64 -10.78 1.77 19.50
N ILE A 65 -10.31 0.64 18.99
CA ILE A 65 -11.11 -0.38 18.31
C ILE A 65 -10.78 -1.77 18.83
N LYS A 66 -11.80 -2.59 18.99
CA LYS A 66 -11.65 -4.04 19.19
C LYS A 66 -11.68 -4.73 17.84
N ALA A 67 -10.56 -4.67 17.13
CA ALA A 67 -10.42 -5.22 15.80
C ALA A 67 -10.40 -6.76 15.83
N PHE A 68 -11.03 -7.38 14.83
CA PHE A 68 -10.97 -8.84 14.65
C PHE A 68 -10.59 -9.24 13.22
N MET A 69 -10.63 -8.32 12.27
CA MET A 69 -10.16 -8.51 10.89
C MET A 69 -9.62 -7.19 10.32
N ALA A 70 -8.67 -7.30 9.41
CA ALA A 70 -8.18 -6.18 8.61
C ALA A 70 -7.88 -6.65 7.18
N HIS A 71 -8.23 -5.84 6.20
CA HIS A 71 -8.11 -6.20 4.78
C HIS A 71 -7.61 -5.03 3.94
N ILE A 72 -6.93 -5.37 2.83
CA ILE A 72 -6.81 -4.46 1.69
C ILE A 72 -7.85 -4.87 0.64
N HIS A 73 -8.56 -3.89 0.12
CA HIS A 73 -9.62 -4.01 -0.88
C HIS A 73 -9.27 -3.20 -2.13
N GLU A 74 -9.95 -3.49 -3.22
CA GLU A 74 -9.85 -2.75 -4.48
C GLU A 74 -11.15 -2.01 -4.78
N ALA A 75 -11.14 -0.70 -4.59
CA ALA A 75 -12.14 0.25 -5.06
C ALA A 75 -11.61 1.68 -4.89
N ALA A 76 -12.15 2.60 -5.67
CA ALA A 76 -11.94 4.03 -5.51
C ALA A 76 -12.52 4.54 -4.17
N ALA A 77 -12.04 5.70 -3.72
CA ALA A 77 -12.65 6.40 -2.59
C ALA A 77 -14.15 6.61 -2.86
N GLY A 78 -14.96 6.39 -1.82
CA GLY A 78 -16.42 6.50 -1.94
C GLY A 78 -17.13 5.26 -2.49
N ALA A 79 -16.41 4.20 -2.83
CA ALA A 79 -16.96 2.92 -3.27
C ALA A 79 -16.44 1.75 -2.43
N ASN A 80 -17.21 0.68 -2.33
CA ASN A 80 -16.78 -0.57 -1.72
C ASN A 80 -16.36 -1.57 -2.81
N GLY A 81 -15.35 -2.38 -2.52
CA GLY A 81 -14.85 -3.38 -3.43
C GLY A 81 -14.40 -4.67 -2.75
N PRO A 82 -13.96 -5.65 -3.52
CA PRO A 82 -13.58 -6.96 -3.03
C PRO A 82 -12.31 -6.91 -2.19
N VAL A 83 -12.18 -7.86 -1.24
CA VAL A 83 -10.95 -8.13 -0.51
C VAL A 83 -9.91 -8.71 -1.46
N ILE A 84 -8.71 -8.13 -1.46
CA ILE A 84 -7.58 -8.66 -2.23
C ILE A 84 -6.44 -9.18 -1.35
N ILE A 85 -6.27 -8.66 -0.13
CA ILE A 85 -5.28 -9.15 0.84
C ILE A 85 -5.91 -9.17 2.24
N VAL A 86 -5.82 -10.32 2.90
CA VAL A 86 -6.20 -10.47 4.31
C VAL A 86 -4.97 -10.24 5.18
N LEU A 87 -5.02 -9.28 6.09
CA LEU A 87 -3.94 -9.03 7.04
C LEU A 87 -4.01 -10.02 8.20
N ARG A 88 -2.87 -10.24 8.84
CA ARG A 88 -2.75 -11.12 10.02
C ARG A 88 -2.52 -10.30 11.28
N HIS A 89 -3.21 -10.68 12.32
CA HIS A 89 -2.95 -10.14 13.66
C HIS A 89 -1.54 -10.55 14.10
N SER A 90 -0.70 -9.60 14.46
CA SER A 90 0.72 -9.83 14.78
C SER A 90 1.11 -9.41 16.19
N ALA A 91 0.43 -8.43 16.75
CA ALA A 91 0.60 -7.94 18.09
C ALA A 91 -0.68 -7.21 18.55
N ALA A 92 -0.79 -6.82 19.81
CA ALA A 92 -1.89 -6.00 20.29
C ALA A 92 -2.01 -4.76 19.39
N HIS A 93 -3.19 -4.53 18.83
CA HIS A 93 -3.49 -3.38 17.95
C HIS A 93 -2.71 -3.32 16.62
N THR A 94 -2.00 -4.40 16.24
CA THR A 94 -1.20 -4.42 15.01
C THR A 94 -1.61 -5.57 14.10
N TRP A 95 -1.83 -5.23 12.83
CA TRP A 95 -2.17 -6.16 11.75
C TRP A 95 -1.16 -6.00 10.61
N ARG A 96 -0.63 -7.11 10.11
CA ARG A 96 0.41 -7.11 9.08
C ARG A 96 -0.04 -7.76 7.80
N VAL A 97 0.44 -7.20 6.70
CA VAL A 97 0.40 -7.89 5.41
C VAL A 97 1.18 -9.21 5.53
N PRO A 98 0.58 -10.35 5.14
CA PRO A 98 1.27 -11.64 5.27
C PRO A 98 2.49 -11.73 4.35
N PRO A 99 3.52 -12.50 4.72
CA PRO A 99 4.64 -12.78 3.84
C PRO A 99 4.18 -13.36 2.50
N GLY A 100 4.79 -12.92 1.41
CA GLY A 100 4.47 -13.40 0.06
C GLY A 100 3.25 -12.75 -0.59
N ALA A 101 2.58 -11.79 0.07
CA ALA A 101 1.49 -11.04 -0.54
C ALA A 101 1.97 -10.32 -1.80
N LYS A 102 1.19 -10.44 -2.87
CA LYS A 102 1.53 -9.89 -4.18
C LYS A 102 0.27 -9.43 -4.91
N LEU A 103 0.33 -8.27 -5.55
CA LEU A 103 -0.72 -7.77 -6.41
C LEU A 103 -0.63 -8.43 -7.79
N THR A 104 -1.77 -8.65 -8.42
CA THR A 104 -1.83 -8.91 -9.85
C THR A 104 -1.43 -7.67 -10.64
N GLY A 105 -1.16 -7.78 -11.93
CA GLY A 105 -0.90 -6.62 -12.78
C GLY A 105 -2.04 -5.59 -12.77
N ALA A 106 -3.30 -6.06 -12.78
CA ALA A 106 -4.48 -5.20 -12.69
C ALA A 106 -4.57 -4.50 -11.32
N GLN A 107 -4.32 -5.22 -10.23
CA GLN A 107 -4.33 -4.66 -8.88
C GLN A 107 -3.18 -3.65 -8.68
N TYR A 108 -2.01 -3.89 -9.28
CA TYR A 108 -0.90 -2.94 -9.26
C TYR A 108 -1.27 -1.64 -9.99
N ARG A 109 -1.94 -1.71 -11.14
CA ARG A 109 -2.48 -0.52 -11.82
C ARG A 109 -3.52 0.21 -10.97
N ALA A 110 -4.39 -0.53 -10.28
CA ALA A 110 -5.34 0.05 -9.33
C ALA A 110 -4.61 0.75 -8.17
N PHE A 111 -3.56 0.15 -7.64
CA PHE A 111 -2.70 0.79 -6.62
C PHE A 111 -2.14 2.13 -7.11
N LEU A 112 -1.56 2.15 -8.32
CA LEU A 112 -1.01 3.38 -8.91
C LEU A 112 -2.08 4.46 -9.14
N ALA A 113 -3.32 4.05 -9.41
CA ALA A 113 -4.47 4.95 -9.57
C ALA A 113 -5.06 5.44 -8.23
N GLY A 114 -4.61 4.90 -7.09
CA GLY A 114 -5.18 5.22 -5.78
C GLY A 114 -6.48 4.48 -5.46
N ASP A 115 -6.75 3.37 -6.13
CA ASP A 115 -7.98 2.58 -6.05
C ASP A 115 -7.82 1.31 -5.18
N LEU A 116 -6.95 1.36 -4.20
CA LEU A 116 -6.91 0.39 -3.11
C LEU A 116 -7.24 1.08 -1.79
N TYR A 117 -7.82 0.35 -0.86
CA TYR A 117 -8.04 0.84 0.49
C TYR A 117 -7.81 -0.24 1.55
N LEU A 118 -7.44 0.22 2.71
CA LEU A 118 -7.29 -0.60 3.90
C LEU A 118 -8.47 -0.35 4.83
N ASN A 119 -9.09 -1.40 5.39
CA ASN A 119 -10.05 -1.22 6.46
C ASN A 119 -9.88 -2.24 7.57
N VAL A 120 -10.37 -1.87 8.74
CA VAL A 120 -10.31 -2.68 9.96
C VAL A 120 -11.73 -2.85 10.49
N HIS A 121 -12.07 -4.08 10.82
CA HIS A 121 -13.40 -4.52 11.21
C HIS A 121 -13.48 -4.79 12.70
N SER A 122 -14.60 -4.45 13.31
CA SER A 122 -14.98 -4.82 14.66
C SER A 122 -16.29 -5.60 14.65
N LYS A 123 -16.59 -6.28 15.77
CA LYS A 123 -17.89 -6.96 15.91
C LYS A 123 -19.07 -5.99 15.84
N ARG A 124 -18.87 -4.76 16.32
CA ARG A 124 -19.87 -3.68 16.22
C ARG A 124 -20.09 -3.20 14.80
N HIS A 125 -19.04 -3.23 13.99
CA HIS A 125 -19.02 -2.84 12.58
C HIS A 125 -18.37 -3.92 11.74
N PRO A 126 -19.10 -5.02 11.46
CA PRO A 126 -18.51 -6.18 10.75
C PRO A 126 -18.19 -5.90 9.28
N ALA A 127 -18.79 -4.86 8.69
CA ALA A 127 -18.45 -4.40 7.33
C ALA A 127 -17.25 -3.43 7.30
N GLY A 128 -16.71 -3.06 8.45
CA GLY A 128 -15.60 -2.13 8.61
C GLY A 128 -15.95 -0.97 9.53
N GLU A 129 -15.05 -0.63 10.44
CA GLU A 129 -15.22 0.50 11.36
C GLU A 129 -14.37 1.69 10.95
N ILE A 130 -13.16 1.46 10.49
CA ILE A 130 -12.23 2.49 10.01
C ILE A 130 -11.63 2.09 8.67
N ARG A 131 -11.46 3.07 7.79
CA ARG A 131 -10.94 2.91 6.44
C ARG A 131 -9.95 4.02 6.08
N GLY A 132 -8.95 3.70 5.29
CA GLY A 132 -8.06 4.67 4.66
C GLY A 132 -7.76 4.29 3.22
N GLN A 133 -7.89 5.26 2.31
CA GLN A 133 -7.54 5.07 0.92
C GLN A 133 -6.01 5.05 0.77
N ILE A 134 -5.48 4.09 0.03
CA ILE A 134 -4.05 3.96 -0.24
C ILE A 134 -3.76 4.77 -1.51
N LYS A 135 -3.17 5.95 -1.33
CA LYS A 135 -2.86 6.87 -2.44
C LYS A 135 -1.36 7.06 -2.54
N PRO A 136 -0.72 6.42 -3.51
CA PRO A 136 0.71 6.60 -3.77
C PRO A 136 1.04 8.00 -4.28
#